data_2ae166d6693dfe2dd9ee398bf83598fb
#
_entry.id   2ae166d6693dfe2dd9ee398bf83598fb
#
_cell.length_a   1.000
_cell.length_b   1.000
_cell.length_c   1.000
_cell.angle_alpha   90.00
_cell.angle_beta   90.00
_cell.angle_gamma   90.00
#
_symmetry.space_group_name_H-M   'P 1'
#
loop_
_entity.id
_entity.type
_entity.pdbx_description
1 polymer ?
#
loop_
_entity_poly.entity_id
_entity_poly.type
_entity_poly.pdbx_seq_one_letter_code
_entity_poly.pdbx_strand_id
1 'polypeptide(L)'
;MESGIDTVLGVLQTAGFVQLPKPLIVADSSFDFDAAVLGTGVSHDLVVVASGGSAPKRLARLLSGLSRTLDQVESRRPVTLVLLGETPDGLAMADLERHARVLTIEGLNPQSDQVRTAVAILMPLSLPSATTRGKDPLTQVAEILGSLSEEHRTFLDAARVGPDEVRTQLRRYLDVATYGEDEGTKS
;
A
#
# COMPACT_ATOMS: atom_id res chain seq x y z
N MET A 1 8.15 31.25 -1.55
CA MET A 1 7.97 30.15 -2.51
C MET A 1 8.22 28.89 -1.71
N GLU A 2 7.19 28.08 -1.46
CA GLU A 2 7.39 26.78 -0.84
C GLU A 2 8.23 25.90 -1.76
N SER A 3 9.24 25.25 -1.20
CA SER A 3 10.04 24.25 -1.90
C SER A 3 9.21 23.01 -2.13
N GLY A 4 9.41 22.29 -3.25
CA GLY A 4 8.71 21.00 -3.45
C GLY A 4 8.96 19.99 -2.31
N ILE A 5 10.09 20.09 -1.63
CA ILE A 5 10.38 19.31 -0.43
C ILE A 5 9.41 19.69 0.71
N ASP A 6 9.12 20.98 0.90
CA ASP A 6 8.16 21.43 1.92
C ASP A 6 6.75 20.92 1.62
N THR A 7 6.35 20.89 0.34
CA THR A 7 5.07 20.30 -0.08
C THR A 7 5.01 18.81 0.27
N VAL A 8 6.08 18.05 0.01
CA VAL A 8 6.16 16.61 0.37
C VAL A 8 6.07 16.44 1.88
N LEU A 9 6.84 17.22 2.63
CA LEU A 9 6.81 17.18 4.10
C LEU A 9 5.43 17.51 4.66
N GLY A 10 4.76 18.53 4.15
CA GLY A 10 3.41 18.92 4.58
C GLY A 10 2.38 17.80 4.35
N VAL A 11 2.43 17.12 3.20
CA VAL A 11 1.56 15.98 2.91
C VAL A 11 1.84 14.80 3.85
N LEU A 12 3.10 14.45 4.07
CA LEU A 12 3.48 13.34 4.96
C LEU A 12 3.16 13.66 6.43
N GLN A 13 3.38 14.89 6.88
CA GLN A 13 3.01 15.32 8.25
C GLN A 13 1.49 15.22 8.48
N THR A 14 0.68 15.61 7.49
CA THR A 14 -0.78 15.46 7.56
C THR A 14 -1.20 13.99 7.68
N ALA A 15 -0.39 13.07 7.16
CA ALA A 15 -0.59 11.63 7.26
C ALA A 15 -0.05 11.00 8.56
N GLY A 16 0.49 11.79 9.49
CA GLY A 16 0.99 11.32 10.77
C GLY A 16 2.49 10.99 10.80
N PHE A 17 3.25 11.44 9.81
CA PHE A 17 4.71 11.34 9.86
C PHE A 17 5.31 12.51 10.64
N VAL A 18 6.36 12.25 11.39
CA VAL A 18 7.11 13.25 12.16
C VAL A 18 8.42 13.54 11.45
N GLN A 19 8.69 14.82 11.23
CA GLN A 19 9.95 15.27 10.62
C GLN A 19 11.13 15.03 11.56
N LEU A 20 12.21 14.50 10.99
CA LEU A 20 13.46 14.27 11.67
C LEU A 20 14.44 15.44 11.41
N PRO A 21 15.40 15.68 12.33
CA PRO A 21 16.40 16.71 12.13
C PRO A 21 17.29 16.41 10.93
N LYS A 22 17.82 17.46 10.32
CA LYS A 22 18.84 17.39 9.27
C LYS A 22 20.21 17.76 9.86
N PRO A 23 21.27 16.97 9.61
CA PRO A 23 21.29 15.67 8.93
C PRO A 23 20.53 14.58 9.71
N LEU A 24 20.07 13.54 8.99
CA LEU A 24 19.48 12.36 9.63
C LEU A 24 20.57 11.60 10.40
N ILE A 25 20.39 11.43 11.69
CA ILE A 25 21.32 10.68 12.56
C ILE A 25 20.65 9.36 12.96
N VAL A 26 21.33 8.24 12.67
CA VAL A 26 20.92 6.91 13.12
C VAL A 26 22.12 6.28 13.80
N ALA A 27 21.99 5.93 15.07
CA ALA A 27 23.11 5.59 15.94
C ALA A 27 24.20 6.70 15.87
N ASP A 28 25.42 6.34 15.54
CA ASP A 28 26.54 7.27 15.40
C ASP A 28 26.83 7.71 13.96
N SER A 29 25.92 7.37 13.04
CA SER A 29 26.07 7.66 11.60
C SER A 29 25.17 8.79 11.16
N SER A 30 25.72 9.68 10.35
CA SER A 30 25.04 10.86 9.81
C SER A 30 24.78 10.71 8.31
N PHE A 31 23.54 11.00 7.87
CA PHE A 31 23.09 10.87 6.49
C PHE A 31 22.50 12.20 6.02
N ASP A 32 23.10 12.76 4.98
CA ASP A 32 22.72 14.08 4.43
C ASP A 32 21.71 13.89 3.27
N PHE A 33 20.46 13.60 3.64
CA PHE A 33 19.31 13.70 2.74
C PHE A 33 18.71 15.11 2.80
N ASP A 34 17.91 15.49 1.82
CA ASP A 34 17.27 16.81 1.81
C ASP A 34 16.25 16.95 2.96
N ALA A 35 15.52 15.89 3.24
CA ALA A 35 14.68 15.77 4.42
C ALA A 35 14.50 14.29 4.81
N ALA A 36 14.03 14.06 6.03
CA ALA A 36 13.64 12.74 6.52
C ALA A 36 12.41 12.85 7.43
N VAL A 37 11.52 11.89 7.35
CA VAL A 37 10.36 11.76 8.24
C VAL A 37 10.17 10.33 8.70
N LEU A 38 9.62 10.17 9.89
CA LEU A 38 9.37 8.90 10.54
C LEU A 38 7.88 8.68 10.70
N GLY A 39 7.38 7.56 10.22
CA GLY A 39 5.99 7.16 10.45
C GLY A 39 5.76 6.81 11.92
N THR A 40 4.69 7.36 12.48
CA THR A 40 4.24 7.10 13.85
C THR A 40 2.80 6.57 13.80
N GLY A 41 2.53 5.49 14.52
CA GLY A 41 1.18 4.89 14.55
C GLY A 41 0.95 3.88 13.43
N VAL A 42 0.19 4.22 12.40
CA VAL A 42 -0.24 3.27 11.35
C VAL A 42 0.91 2.91 10.39
N SER A 43 1.76 3.87 10.03
CA SER A 43 2.95 3.62 9.22
C SER A 43 4.19 3.51 10.09
N HIS A 44 5.06 2.56 9.76
CA HIS A 44 6.37 2.38 10.41
C HIS A 44 7.53 2.74 9.49
N ASP A 45 7.26 3.32 8.32
CA ASP A 45 8.28 3.66 7.33
C ASP A 45 9.20 4.79 7.82
N LEU A 46 10.49 4.66 7.50
CA LEU A 46 11.44 5.76 7.48
C LEU A 46 11.48 6.30 6.06
N VAL A 47 10.98 7.51 5.86
CA VAL A 47 10.93 8.14 4.54
C VAL A 47 12.03 9.18 4.45
N VAL A 48 12.90 9.05 3.46
CA VAL A 48 13.92 10.03 3.12
C VAL A 48 13.56 10.72 1.80
N VAL A 49 13.77 12.02 1.72
CA VAL A 49 13.43 12.84 0.56
C VAL A 49 14.72 13.36 -0.05
N ALA A 50 14.82 13.27 -1.37
CA ALA A 50 15.94 13.82 -2.13
C ALA A 50 15.44 14.51 -3.40
N SER A 51 16.08 15.60 -3.77
CA SER A 51 15.84 16.28 -5.04
C SER A 51 16.65 15.61 -6.18
N GLY A 52 16.09 15.59 -7.38
CA GLY A 52 16.66 14.94 -8.56
C GLY A 52 17.98 15.54 -9.07
N GLY A 53 18.45 16.65 -8.47
CA GLY A 53 19.79 17.18 -8.69
C GLY A 53 20.89 16.37 -7.97
N SER A 54 20.53 15.46 -7.08
CA SER A 54 21.48 14.59 -6.38
C SER A 54 21.93 13.44 -7.30
N ALA A 55 23.24 13.27 -7.48
CA ALA A 55 23.77 12.19 -8.30
C ALA A 55 23.26 10.82 -7.80
N PRO A 56 22.64 9.97 -8.66
CA PRO A 56 22.07 8.68 -8.25
C PRO A 56 23.05 7.78 -7.48
N LYS A 57 24.32 7.77 -7.88
CA LYS A 57 25.38 7.03 -7.18
C LYS A 57 25.63 7.51 -5.75
N ARG A 58 25.48 8.82 -5.48
CA ARG A 58 25.56 9.36 -4.11
C ARG A 58 24.38 8.89 -3.28
N LEU A 59 23.17 8.95 -3.83
CA LEU A 59 21.96 8.48 -3.16
C LEU A 59 22.03 6.98 -2.85
N ALA A 60 22.46 6.16 -3.79
CA ALA A 60 22.64 4.72 -3.57
C ALA A 60 23.63 4.43 -2.42
N ARG A 61 24.74 5.17 -2.33
CA ARG A 61 25.69 5.04 -1.21
C ARG A 61 25.07 5.44 0.13
N LEU A 62 24.31 6.56 0.17
CA LEU A 62 23.62 7.00 1.38
C LEU A 62 22.58 5.97 1.84
N LEU A 63 21.77 5.45 0.92
CA LEU A 63 20.76 4.42 1.22
C LEU A 63 21.41 3.11 1.67
N SER A 64 22.46 2.66 1.01
CA SER A 64 23.22 1.47 1.41
C SER A 64 23.82 1.62 2.81
N GLY A 65 24.38 2.78 3.12
CA GLY A 65 24.88 3.10 4.45
C GLY A 65 23.78 3.11 5.49
N LEU A 66 22.66 3.78 5.20
CA LEU A 66 21.47 3.82 6.08
C LEU A 66 20.93 2.42 6.36
N SER A 67 20.74 1.59 5.32
CA SER A 67 20.26 0.23 5.46
C SER A 67 21.15 -0.58 6.41
N ARG A 68 22.49 -0.55 6.21
CA ARG A 68 23.44 -1.25 7.10
C ARG A 68 23.36 -0.76 8.54
N THR A 69 23.22 0.55 8.75
CA THR A 69 23.12 1.12 10.09
C THR A 69 21.82 0.70 10.77
N LEU A 70 20.71 0.67 10.02
CA LEU A 70 19.43 0.17 10.52
C LEU A 70 19.51 -1.31 10.89
N ASP A 71 20.18 -2.14 10.09
CA ASP A 71 20.43 -3.55 10.39
C ASP A 71 21.26 -3.72 11.68
N GLN A 72 22.31 -2.90 11.85
CA GLN A 72 23.15 -2.93 13.07
C GLN A 72 22.38 -2.59 14.35
N VAL A 73 21.40 -1.71 14.28
CA VAL A 73 20.52 -1.38 15.43
C VAL A 73 19.26 -2.24 15.49
N GLU A 74 19.22 -3.32 14.70
CA GLU A 74 18.10 -4.26 14.63
C GLU A 74 16.75 -3.61 14.29
N SER A 75 16.79 -2.48 13.59
CA SER A 75 15.59 -1.78 13.14
C SER A 75 14.98 -2.49 11.93
N ARG A 76 13.73 -2.88 12.04
CA ARG A 76 12.96 -3.50 10.95
C ARG A 76 12.11 -2.50 10.16
N ARG A 77 12.42 -1.21 10.28
CA ARG A 77 11.65 -0.17 9.58
C ARG A 77 11.97 -0.20 8.09
N PRO A 78 10.95 -0.31 7.21
CA PRO A 78 11.18 -0.16 5.79
C PRO A 78 11.66 1.26 5.47
N VAL A 79 12.61 1.36 4.55
CA VAL A 79 13.11 2.65 4.05
C VAL A 79 12.42 2.95 2.73
N THR A 80 11.87 4.15 2.63
CA THR A 80 11.30 4.67 1.38
C THR A 80 12.03 5.95 0.99
N LEU A 81 12.51 6.00 -0.26
CA LEU A 81 13.06 7.19 -0.88
C LEU A 81 11.96 7.89 -1.70
N VAL A 82 11.69 9.15 -1.41
CA VAL A 82 10.89 10.03 -2.28
C VAL A 82 11.86 10.89 -3.08
N LEU A 83 11.86 10.72 -4.39
CA LEU A 83 12.72 11.44 -5.32
C LEU A 83 11.92 12.47 -6.11
N LEU A 84 12.30 13.75 -5.97
CA LEU A 84 11.68 14.87 -6.68
C LEU A 84 12.49 15.25 -7.92
N GLY A 85 11.84 15.38 -9.06
CA GLY A 85 12.45 15.85 -10.30
C GLY A 85 12.57 14.76 -11.36
N GLU A 86 13.71 14.69 -12.04
CA GLU A 86 13.92 13.72 -13.09
C GLU A 86 14.08 12.31 -12.55
N THR A 87 13.37 11.36 -13.16
CA THR A 87 13.51 9.94 -12.85
C THR A 87 14.86 9.44 -13.36
N PRO A 88 15.68 8.78 -12.52
CA PRO A 88 16.94 8.18 -12.97
C PRO A 88 16.73 7.15 -14.06
N ASP A 89 17.79 6.86 -14.80
CA ASP A 89 17.79 5.76 -15.77
C ASP A 89 17.54 4.39 -15.09
N GLY A 90 17.18 3.38 -15.90
CA GLY A 90 16.77 2.08 -15.36
C GLY A 90 17.84 1.39 -14.51
N LEU A 91 19.13 1.57 -14.80
CA LEU A 91 20.24 0.98 -14.02
C LEU A 91 20.40 1.71 -12.68
N ALA A 92 20.36 3.04 -12.71
CA ALA A 92 20.44 3.83 -11.49
C ALA A 92 19.20 3.63 -10.60
N MET A 93 18.02 3.51 -11.18
CA MET A 93 16.78 3.18 -10.45
C MET A 93 16.91 1.82 -9.77
N ALA A 94 17.30 0.78 -10.49
CA ALA A 94 17.49 -0.57 -9.93
C ALA A 94 18.52 -0.60 -8.79
N ASP A 95 19.54 0.25 -8.82
CA ASP A 95 20.52 0.37 -7.75
C ASP A 95 19.94 1.02 -6.48
N LEU A 96 19.08 2.02 -6.62
CA LEU A 96 18.33 2.62 -5.51
C LEU A 96 17.30 1.64 -4.90
N GLU A 97 16.57 0.93 -5.74
CA GLU A 97 15.54 -0.04 -5.33
C GLU A 97 16.07 -1.24 -4.54
N ARG A 98 17.37 -1.53 -4.64
CA ARG A 98 18.02 -2.56 -3.79
C ARG A 98 18.03 -2.22 -2.32
N HIS A 99 17.96 -0.94 -1.97
CA HIS A 99 18.15 -0.44 -0.61
C HIS A 99 16.93 0.23 -0.02
N ALA A 100 15.99 0.67 -0.86
CA ALA A 100 14.79 1.37 -0.44
C ALA A 100 13.67 1.19 -1.45
N ARG A 101 12.43 1.33 -1.02
CA ARG A 101 11.32 1.57 -1.96
C ARG A 101 11.50 2.96 -2.55
N VAL A 102 11.45 3.10 -3.87
CA VAL A 102 11.60 4.38 -4.55
C VAL A 102 10.25 4.87 -5.05
N LEU A 103 9.89 6.09 -4.67
CA LEU A 103 8.70 6.81 -5.14
C LEU A 103 9.18 8.05 -5.86
N THR A 104 8.82 8.21 -7.13
CA THR A 104 9.23 9.35 -7.95
C THR A 104 8.09 10.35 -8.09
N ILE A 105 8.42 11.62 -8.00
CA ILE A 105 7.51 12.74 -8.21
C ILE A 105 8.12 13.64 -9.27
N GLU A 106 7.43 13.79 -10.40
CA GLU A 106 7.89 14.61 -11.50
C GLU A 106 7.92 16.10 -11.12
N GLY A 107 9.00 16.76 -11.52
CA GLY A 107 9.21 18.18 -11.27
C GLY A 107 9.73 18.50 -9.85
N LEU A 108 10.31 19.68 -9.72
CA LEU A 108 10.90 20.14 -8.45
C LEU A 108 9.90 20.85 -7.52
N ASN A 109 8.73 21.26 -8.06
CA ASN A 109 7.68 21.96 -7.32
C ASN A 109 6.31 21.31 -7.60
N PRO A 110 6.07 20.07 -7.14
CA PRO A 110 4.82 19.35 -7.36
C PRO A 110 3.67 19.99 -6.57
N GLN A 111 2.45 19.86 -7.11
CA GLN A 111 1.24 20.20 -6.37
C GLN A 111 0.94 19.13 -5.30
N SER A 112 0.26 19.52 -4.23
CA SER A 112 -0.07 18.61 -3.11
C SER A 112 -0.81 17.34 -3.56
N ASP A 113 -1.66 17.42 -4.58
CA ASP A 113 -2.40 16.26 -5.09
C ASP A 113 -1.49 15.29 -5.87
N GLN A 114 -0.50 15.81 -6.61
CA GLN A 114 0.52 14.98 -7.24
C GLN A 114 1.36 14.24 -6.21
N VAL A 115 1.76 14.95 -5.13
CA VAL A 115 2.47 14.35 -4.01
C VAL A 115 1.62 13.26 -3.35
N ARG A 116 0.36 13.54 -3.02
CA ARG A 116 -0.56 12.56 -2.41
C ARG A 116 -0.70 11.30 -3.26
N THR A 117 -0.82 11.46 -4.57
CA THR A 117 -0.91 10.32 -5.49
C THR A 117 0.36 9.49 -5.49
N ALA A 118 1.54 10.13 -5.56
CA ALA A 118 2.81 9.44 -5.59
C ALA A 118 3.13 8.70 -4.27
N VAL A 119 2.77 9.30 -3.12
CA VAL A 119 3.02 8.71 -1.80
C VAL A 119 1.80 7.96 -1.23
N ALA A 120 0.79 7.67 -2.04
CA ALA A 120 -0.47 7.05 -1.60
C ALA A 120 -0.26 5.74 -0.81
N ILE A 121 0.76 4.97 -1.15
CA ILE A 121 1.11 3.72 -0.46
C ILE A 121 1.56 3.94 1.00
N LEU A 122 2.01 5.15 1.34
CA LEU A 122 2.42 5.55 2.69
C LEU A 122 1.27 6.15 3.50
N MET A 123 0.17 6.50 2.83
CA MET A 123 -0.98 7.12 3.47
C MET A 123 -1.79 6.10 4.26
N PRO A 124 -2.41 6.51 5.38
CA PRO A 124 -3.36 5.65 6.07
C PRO A 124 -4.51 5.31 5.12
N LEU A 125 -4.82 4.01 5.01
CA LEU A 125 -5.93 3.55 4.20
C LEU A 125 -7.24 4.03 4.81
N SER A 126 -7.85 5.03 4.20
CA SER A 126 -9.20 5.45 4.54
C SER A 126 -10.18 4.57 3.76
N LEU A 127 -10.63 3.49 4.39
CA LEU A 127 -11.78 2.78 3.85
C LEU A 127 -12.99 3.72 3.92
N PRO A 128 -13.83 3.81 2.87
CA PRO A 128 -15.03 4.62 2.92
C PRO A 128 -15.84 4.19 4.14
N SER A 129 -15.79 5.04 5.18
CA SER A 129 -16.56 4.77 6.39
C SER A 129 -18.02 4.88 6.02
N ALA A 130 -18.70 3.73 6.03
CA ALA A 130 -20.08 3.68 6.51
C ALA A 130 -21.16 4.50 5.83
N THR A 131 -21.01 5.04 4.63
CA THR A 131 -22.19 5.22 3.78
C THR A 131 -22.78 3.87 3.37
N THR A 132 -22.00 2.82 3.51
CA THR A 132 -22.42 1.41 3.47
C THR A 132 -22.83 0.87 4.84
N ARG A 133 -22.79 1.66 5.91
CA ARG A 133 -23.29 1.28 7.23
C ARG A 133 -24.82 1.25 7.24
N GLY A 134 -25.43 0.38 6.51
CA GLY A 134 -26.87 0.22 6.48
C GLY A 134 -27.35 -0.90 5.57
N LYS A 135 -26.52 -1.33 4.63
CA LYS A 135 -26.88 -2.48 3.79
C LYS A 135 -25.94 -3.65 4.13
N ASP A 136 -26.55 -4.74 4.55
CA ASP A 136 -25.88 -6.01 4.68
C ASP A 136 -25.14 -6.33 3.35
N PRO A 137 -23.84 -6.71 3.39
CA PRO A 137 -23.05 -7.01 2.19
C PRO A 137 -23.72 -8.05 1.27
N LEU A 138 -24.42 -9.02 1.86
CA LEU A 138 -25.13 -10.04 1.10
C LEU A 138 -26.34 -9.46 0.37
N THR A 139 -26.99 -8.46 0.95
CA THR A 139 -28.06 -7.71 0.28
C THR A 139 -27.53 -6.90 -0.91
N GLN A 140 -26.37 -6.29 -0.78
CA GLN A 140 -25.72 -5.60 -1.90
C GLN A 140 -25.34 -6.54 -3.03
N VAL A 141 -24.80 -7.72 -2.71
CA VAL A 141 -24.51 -8.76 -3.71
C VAL A 141 -25.80 -9.19 -4.42
N ALA A 142 -26.89 -9.37 -3.69
CA ALA A 142 -28.20 -9.70 -4.28
C ALA A 142 -28.72 -8.61 -5.23
N GLU A 143 -28.54 -7.33 -4.87
CA GLU A 143 -28.93 -6.18 -5.70
C GLU A 143 -28.08 -6.11 -6.99
N ILE A 144 -26.76 -6.36 -6.90
CA ILE A 144 -25.83 -6.33 -8.05
C ILE A 144 -26.11 -7.48 -9.03
N LEU A 145 -26.41 -8.67 -8.52
CA LEU A 145 -26.68 -9.84 -9.34
C LEU A 145 -28.07 -9.81 -10.01
N GLY A 146 -28.95 -8.90 -9.62
CA GLY A 146 -30.28 -8.73 -10.20
C GLY A 146 -31.21 -9.94 -9.96
N SER A 147 -31.64 -10.63 -11.04
CA SER A 147 -32.46 -11.82 -10.91
C SER A 147 -31.60 -13.01 -10.49
N LEU A 148 -31.70 -13.41 -9.22
CA LEU A 148 -31.01 -14.56 -8.69
C LEU A 148 -31.75 -15.86 -9.09
N SER A 149 -30.99 -16.87 -9.56
CA SER A 149 -31.49 -18.23 -9.63
C SER A 149 -31.79 -18.76 -8.22
N GLU A 150 -32.54 -19.85 -8.12
CA GLU A 150 -32.85 -20.50 -6.85
C GLU A 150 -31.59 -20.96 -6.12
N GLU A 151 -30.61 -21.46 -6.87
CA GLU A 151 -29.30 -21.86 -6.33
C GLU A 151 -28.56 -20.68 -5.70
N HIS A 152 -28.47 -19.53 -6.39
CA HIS A 152 -27.83 -18.34 -5.83
C HIS A 152 -28.49 -17.85 -4.54
N ARG A 153 -29.84 -17.94 -4.46
CA ARG A 153 -30.57 -17.60 -3.22
C ARG A 153 -30.17 -18.52 -2.09
N THR A 154 -30.13 -19.83 -2.35
CA THR A 154 -29.72 -20.84 -1.36
C THR A 154 -28.32 -20.57 -0.80
N PHE A 155 -27.36 -20.20 -1.67
CA PHE A 155 -26.01 -19.82 -1.21
C PHE A 155 -25.98 -18.51 -0.42
N LEU A 156 -26.79 -17.52 -0.80
CA LEU A 156 -26.89 -16.26 -0.02
C LEU A 156 -27.51 -16.51 1.35
N ASP A 157 -28.51 -17.35 1.47
CA ASP A 157 -29.13 -17.70 2.75
C ASP A 157 -28.15 -18.51 3.62
N ALA A 158 -27.39 -19.44 3.03
CA ALA A 158 -26.32 -20.12 3.73
C ALA A 158 -25.23 -19.16 4.23
N ALA A 159 -24.86 -18.16 3.41
CA ALA A 159 -23.87 -17.14 3.78
C ALA A 159 -24.33 -16.25 4.95
N ARG A 160 -25.63 -16.02 5.11
CA ARG A 160 -26.19 -15.31 6.28
C ARG A 160 -26.05 -16.10 7.56
N VAL A 161 -26.05 -17.43 7.48
CA VAL A 161 -25.85 -18.32 8.64
C VAL A 161 -24.37 -18.38 9.00
N GLY A 162 -23.49 -18.54 8.01
CA GLY A 162 -22.06 -18.56 8.24
C GLY A 162 -21.27 -19.42 7.24
N PRO A 163 -19.93 -19.42 7.32
CA PRO A 163 -19.06 -20.08 6.36
C PRO A 163 -19.21 -21.60 6.33
N ASP A 164 -19.59 -22.23 7.44
CA ASP A 164 -19.75 -23.67 7.51
C ASP A 164 -21.02 -24.12 6.76
N GLU A 165 -22.09 -23.33 6.82
CA GLU A 165 -23.31 -23.59 6.07
C GLU A 165 -23.06 -23.43 4.56
N VAL A 166 -22.27 -22.42 4.15
CA VAL A 166 -21.85 -22.28 2.74
C VAL A 166 -21.10 -23.53 2.25
N ARG A 167 -20.18 -24.06 3.07
CA ARG A 167 -19.45 -25.28 2.71
C ARG A 167 -20.38 -26.50 2.59
N THR A 168 -21.35 -26.58 3.47
CA THR A 168 -22.36 -27.67 3.45
C THR A 168 -23.21 -27.58 2.20
N GLN A 169 -23.69 -26.39 1.85
CA GLN A 169 -24.47 -26.17 0.63
C GLN A 169 -23.65 -26.44 -0.64
N LEU A 170 -22.38 -26.03 -0.65
CA LEU A 170 -21.48 -26.29 -1.78
C LEU A 170 -21.28 -27.80 -2.00
N ARG A 171 -21.04 -28.56 -0.93
CA ARG A 171 -20.93 -30.02 -1.03
C ARG A 171 -22.21 -30.65 -1.60
N ARG A 172 -23.38 -30.26 -1.05
CA ARG A 172 -24.66 -30.74 -1.52
C ARG A 172 -24.89 -30.42 -3.01
N TYR A 173 -24.55 -29.22 -3.43
CA TYR A 173 -24.65 -28.80 -4.83
C TYR A 173 -23.74 -29.66 -5.74
N LEU A 174 -22.50 -29.89 -5.33
CA LEU A 174 -21.57 -30.74 -6.06
C LEU A 174 -22.02 -32.20 -6.10
N ASP A 175 -22.56 -32.74 -5.00
CA ASP A 175 -23.09 -34.11 -4.95
C ASP A 175 -24.29 -34.29 -5.92
N VAL A 176 -25.20 -33.32 -5.95
CA VAL A 176 -26.33 -33.36 -6.91
C VAL A 176 -25.83 -33.22 -8.35
N ALA A 177 -24.87 -32.36 -8.63
CA ALA A 177 -24.31 -32.18 -9.96
C ALA A 177 -23.52 -33.42 -10.44
N THR A 178 -22.91 -34.19 -9.54
CA THR A 178 -22.09 -35.35 -9.87
C THR A 178 -22.89 -36.64 -9.91
N TYR A 179 -23.93 -36.79 -9.09
CA TYR A 179 -24.72 -38.04 -8.98
C TYR A 179 -26.13 -37.94 -9.59
N GLY A 180 -26.58 -36.74 -9.95
CA GLY A 180 -27.90 -36.53 -10.55
C GLY A 180 -28.05 -36.94 -12.01
N GLU A 181 -27.00 -37.30 -12.71
CA GLU A 181 -27.03 -37.70 -14.13
C GLU A 181 -27.24 -39.21 -14.34
N ASP A 182 -27.25 -40.06 -13.30
CA ASP A 182 -27.31 -41.55 -13.46
C ASP A 182 -28.70 -42.16 -13.41
N GLU A 183 -29.80 -41.41 -13.22
CA GLU A 183 -31.16 -41.97 -13.18
C GLU A 183 -31.93 -41.87 -14.51
N GLY A 184 -31.28 -41.61 -15.64
CA GLY A 184 -31.93 -41.40 -16.95
C GLY A 184 -31.73 -42.45 -18.02
N THR A 185 -31.19 -43.68 -17.72
CA THR A 185 -31.03 -44.69 -18.79
C THR A 185 -31.34 -46.12 -18.29
N LYS A 186 -32.61 -46.38 -18.01
CA LYS A 186 -33.17 -47.77 -18.05
C LYS A 186 -34.63 -47.70 -18.44
N SER A 187 -34.91 -47.83 -19.72
CA SER A 187 -36.00 -48.60 -20.32
C SER A 187 -35.90 -48.57 -21.84
#